data_7547775b89923292fe862b1cf8a771f3
#
_entry.id   7547775b89923292fe862b1cf8a771f3
#
_cell.length_a   1.000
_cell.length_b   1.000
_cell.length_c   1.000
_cell.angle_alpha   90.00
_cell.angle_beta   90.00
_cell.angle_gamma   90.00
#
_symmetry.space_group_name_H-M   'P 1'
#
loop_
_entity.id
_entity.type
_entity.pdbx_description
1 polymer ?
#
loop_
_entity_poly.entity_id
_entity_poly.type
_entity_poly.pdbx_seq_one_letter_code
_entity_poly.pdbx_strand_id
1 'polypeptide(L)'
;MGSLVWKDANFKAEKVMQYDFMATHQQWNRILETVNAEKPNNQIGVTVQNLALAMHGMLLDRMFEYNQNGIAGLLPDVKEDATSPIPTAEAFYQLGMVNVAQRTVFEAQEAILDFQKSGRCYKRLAQTNLINGQYGVARKYLSALQKTLFYRGWANETLPLLGNEEAIARHPEYGRLRQMAYKDDSYFSDHVTPEMLESLYYTNTDNRLAYQYLLAYYMLTGDRERYNQFMSRKR
;
A
#
# COMPACT_ATOMS: atom_id res chain seq x y z
N MET A 1 22.95 -30.48 -10.58
CA MET A 1 21.66 -29.99 -10.02
C MET A 1 21.50 -28.46 -10.08
N GLY A 2 22.57 -27.64 -9.96
CA GLY A 2 22.45 -26.17 -10.01
C GLY A 2 21.91 -25.55 -11.29
N SER A 3 22.12 -26.18 -12.47
CA SER A 3 21.71 -25.59 -13.76
C SER A 3 20.21 -25.74 -14.08
N LEU A 4 19.48 -26.66 -13.43
CA LEU A 4 18.03 -26.82 -13.60
C LEU A 4 17.26 -25.76 -12.80
N VAL A 5 17.73 -25.38 -11.63
CA VAL A 5 17.11 -24.33 -10.79
C VAL A 5 17.16 -22.95 -11.49
N TRP A 6 18.22 -22.67 -12.24
CA TRP A 6 18.37 -21.41 -12.97
C TRP A 6 17.42 -21.27 -14.17
N LYS A 7 17.02 -22.38 -14.80
CA LYS A 7 16.11 -22.35 -15.96
C LYS A 7 14.67 -22.03 -15.59
N ASP A 8 14.24 -22.41 -14.39
CA ASP A 8 12.87 -22.25 -13.91
C ASP A 8 12.69 -21.09 -12.93
N ALA A 9 13.77 -20.37 -12.59
CA ALA A 9 13.71 -19.25 -11.68
C ALA A 9 13.06 -18.01 -12.34
N ASN A 10 11.92 -17.60 -11.81
CA ASN A 10 11.25 -16.36 -12.22
C ASN A 10 11.78 -15.16 -11.40
N PHE A 11 12.94 -14.64 -11.80
CA PHE A 11 13.59 -13.51 -11.11
C PHE A 11 12.73 -12.27 -11.00
N LYS A 12 11.78 -12.05 -11.93
CA LYS A 12 10.86 -10.93 -11.85
C LYS A 12 9.86 -11.11 -10.71
N ALA A 13 9.28 -12.31 -10.58
CA ALA A 13 8.37 -12.60 -9.49
C ALA A 13 9.09 -12.58 -8.12
N GLU A 14 10.31 -13.12 -8.06
CA GLU A 14 11.13 -13.08 -6.85
C GLU A 14 11.38 -11.63 -6.39
N LYS A 15 11.68 -10.72 -7.32
CA LYS A 15 11.89 -9.30 -7.01
C LYS A 15 10.61 -8.63 -6.52
N VAL A 16 9.45 -8.93 -7.12
CA VAL A 16 8.16 -8.43 -6.66
C VAL A 16 7.88 -8.89 -5.22
N MET A 17 8.12 -10.16 -4.94
CA MET A 17 7.95 -10.73 -3.58
C MET A 17 8.93 -10.11 -2.58
N GLN A 18 10.17 -9.82 -2.98
CA GLN A 18 11.15 -9.13 -2.14
C GLN A 18 10.67 -7.74 -1.74
N TYR A 19 10.19 -6.93 -2.69
CA TYR A 19 9.63 -5.60 -2.41
C TYR A 19 8.37 -5.67 -1.54
N ASP A 20 7.46 -6.61 -1.80
CA ASP A 20 6.28 -6.82 -0.95
C ASP A 20 6.68 -7.19 0.49
N PHE A 21 7.64 -8.10 0.64
CA PHE A 21 8.13 -8.51 1.96
C PHE A 21 8.70 -7.31 2.73
N MET A 22 9.59 -6.55 2.10
CA MET A 22 10.21 -5.40 2.75
C MET A 22 9.17 -4.32 3.12
N ALA A 23 8.25 -4.00 2.22
CA ALA A 23 7.21 -3.00 2.46
C ALA A 23 6.23 -3.42 3.56
N THR A 24 5.76 -4.68 3.53
CA THR A 24 4.86 -5.23 4.55
C THR A 24 5.48 -5.28 5.95
N HIS A 25 6.80 -5.46 6.03
CA HIS A 25 7.56 -5.47 7.29
C HIS A 25 8.15 -4.09 7.62
N GLN A 26 7.73 -3.04 6.89
CA GLN A 26 8.15 -1.65 7.10
C GLN A 26 9.69 -1.46 7.10
N GLN A 27 10.39 -2.28 6.31
CA GLN A 27 11.86 -2.22 6.17
C GLN A 27 12.28 -1.11 5.20
N TRP A 28 11.85 0.13 5.47
CA TRP A 28 12.00 1.27 4.56
C TRP A 28 13.46 1.56 4.22
N ASN A 29 14.36 1.51 5.19
CA ASN A 29 15.79 1.69 4.95
C ASN A 29 16.33 0.64 3.98
N ARG A 30 15.96 -0.64 4.18
CA ARG A 30 16.39 -1.72 3.30
C ARG A 30 15.86 -1.57 1.88
N ILE A 31 14.65 -1.04 1.72
CA ILE A 31 14.12 -0.68 0.40
C ILE A 31 15.00 0.35 -0.26
N LEU A 32 15.35 1.44 0.43
CA LEU A 32 16.20 2.50 -0.13
C LEU A 32 17.62 2.01 -0.43
N GLU A 33 18.20 1.16 0.38
CA GLU A 33 19.49 0.49 0.10
C GLU A 33 19.41 -0.36 -1.19
N THR A 34 18.35 -1.16 -1.32
CA THR A 34 18.10 -2.00 -2.49
C THR A 34 17.93 -1.14 -3.74
N VAL A 35 17.13 -0.08 -3.65
CA VAL A 35 16.87 0.86 -4.76
C VAL A 35 18.14 1.59 -5.19
N ASN A 36 18.98 2.02 -4.25
CA ASN A 36 20.26 2.67 -4.55
C ASN A 36 21.22 1.74 -5.32
N ALA A 37 21.21 0.45 -4.98
CA ALA A 37 22.03 -0.55 -5.65
C ALA A 37 21.49 -0.93 -7.04
N GLU A 38 20.17 -1.09 -7.17
CA GLU A 38 19.54 -1.67 -8.36
C GLU A 38 18.99 -0.63 -9.34
N LYS A 39 18.70 0.58 -8.88
CA LYS A 39 18.13 1.70 -9.66
C LYS A 39 16.92 1.26 -10.50
N PRO A 40 15.85 0.72 -9.88
CA PRO A 40 14.70 0.20 -10.59
C PRO A 40 14.05 1.28 -11.45
N ASN A 41 13.60 0.88 -12.63
CA ASN A 41 12.86 1.74 -13.56
C ASN A 41 11.46 1.19 -13.88
N ASN A 42 11.08 0.06 -13.28
CA ASN A 42 9.75 -0.50 -13.42
C ASN A 42 8.78 0.09 -12.39
N GLN A 43 7.50 0.06 -12.73
CA GLN A 43 6.43 0.65 -11.92
C GLN A 43 6.45 0.19 -10.45
N ILE A 44 6.59 -1.11 -10.19
CA ILE A 44 6.55 -1.67 -8.82
C ILE A 44 7.72 -1.14 -7.99
N GLY A 45 8.94 -1.23 -8.52
CA GLY A 45 10.14 -0.76 -7.83
C GLY A 45 10.07 0.74 -7.52
N VAL A 46 9.61 1.55 -8.49
CA VAL A 46 9.44 3.00 -8.31
C VAL A 46 8.34 3.33 -7.31
N THR A 47 7.20 2.61 -7.32
CA THR A 47 6.12 2.82 -6.33
C THR A 47 6.60 2.53 -4.92
N VAL A 48 7.29 1.42 -4.70
CA VAL A 48 7.78 1.03 -3.37
C VAL A 48 8.93 1.94 -2.91
N GLN A 49 9.77 2.41 -3.83
CA GLN A 49 10.79 3.44 -3.59
C GLN A 49 10.15 4.75 -3.11
N ASN A 50 9.15 5.26 -3.82
CA ASN A 50 8.47 6.49 -3.47
C ASN A 50 7.75 6.37 -2.12
N LEU A 51 7.15 5.20 -1.84
CA LEU A 51 6.59 4.92 -0.53
C LEU A 51 7.67 4.97 0.57
N ALA A 52 8.82 4.33 0.37
CA ALA A 52 9.88 4.34 1.36
C ALA A 52 10.43 5.76 1.61
N LEU A 53 10.59 6.58 0.56
CA LEU A 53 10.96 8.00 0.69
C LEU A 53 9.90 8.78 1.50
N ALA A 54 8.62 8.55 1.22
CA ALA A 54 7.52 9.23 1.92
C ALA A 54 7.45 8.83 3.40
N MET A 55 7.67 7.56 3.72
CA MET A 55 7.69 7.08 5.10
C MET A 55 8.84 7.69 5.92
N HIS A 56 9.92 8.11 5.27
CA HIS A 56 11.00 8.89 5.87
C HIS A 56 10.79 10.41 5.80
N GLY A 57 9.70 10.89 5.21
CA GLY A 57 9.44 12.32 5.01
C GLY A 57 10.33 12.97 3.94
N MET A 58 10.99 12.17 3.10
CA MET A 58 11.98 12.63 2.11
C MET A 58 11.47 12.61 0.67
N LEU A 59 10.18 12.28 0.44
CA LEU A 59 9.65 12.10 -0.92
C LEU A 59 9.84 13.37 -1.76
N LEU A 60 9.42 14.52 -1.24
CA LEU A 60 9.44 15.78 -1.98
C LEU A 60 10.85 16.28 -2.29
N ASP A 61 11.79 16.03 -1.38
CA ASP A 61 13.16 16.51 -1.50
C ASP A 61 14.02 15.63 -2.42
N ARG A 62 13.73 14.33 -2.45
CA ARG A 62 14.64 13.36 -3.05
C ARG A 62 14.07 12.51 -4.19
N MET A 63 12.76 12.60 -4.49
CA MET A 63 12.16 11.73 -5.49
C MET A 63 12.83 11.84 -6.87
N PHE A 64 13.30 13.02 -7.25
CA PHE A 64 13.96 13.24 -8.55
C PHE A 64 15.45 12.82 -8.58
N GLU A 65 16.01 12.34 -7.47
CA GLU A 65 17.32 11.66 -7.47
C GLU A 65 17.20 10.23 -8.03
N TYR A 66 15.98 9.74 -8.18
CA TYR A 66 15.64 8.38 -8.59
C TYR A 66 14.81 8.39 -9.88
N ASN A 67 14.73 7.22 -10.51
CA ASN A 67 13.83 7.04 -11.64
C ASN A 67 12.37 7.30 -11.23
N GLN A 68 11.63 7.98 -12.10
CA GLN A 68 10.21 8.24 -11.94
C GLN A 68 9.45 7.76 -13.18
N ASN A 69 8.27 7.19 -12.98
CA ASN A 69 7.39 6.71 -14.05
C ASN A 69 6.08 7.53 -14.09
N GLY A 70 6.22 8.86 -13.91
CA GLY A 70 5.07 9.73 -13.77
C GLY A 70 4.19 9.34 -12.58
N ILE A 71 2.89 9.60 -12.68
CA ILE A 71 1.93 9.31 -11.61
C ILE A 71 1.83 7.80 -11.34
N ALA A 72 1.97 6.95 -12.35
CA ALA A 72 1.93 5.51 -12.19
C ALA A 72 3.06 4.95 -11.32
N GLY A 73 4.18 5.66 -11.19
CA GLY A 73 5.26 5.35 -10.25
C GLY A 73 5.01 5.87 -8.84
N LEU A 74 4.06 6.78 -8.66
CA LEU A 74 3.64 7.27 -7.35
C LEU A 74 2.48 6.44 -6.80
N LEU A 75 1.38 6.39 -7.56
CA LEU A 75 0.18 5.63 -7.26
C LEU A 75 -0.27 4.90 -8.53
N PRO A 76 0.03 3.60 -8.65
CA PRO A 76 -0.30 2.84 -9.84
C PRO A 76 -1.79 2.57 -9.94
N ASP A 77 -2.26 2.41 -11.18
CA ASP A 77 -3.60 1.94 -11.44
C ASP A 77 -3.80 0.52 -10.88
N VAL A 78 -5.02 0.21 -10.52
CA VAL A 78 -5.38 -1.14 -10.10
C VAL A 78 -5.26 -2.07 -11.31
N LYS A 79 -4.47 -3.14 -11.16
CA LYS A 79 -4.24 -4.14 -12.21
C LYS A 79 -4.85 -5.48 -11.83
N GLU A 80 -5.43 -6.14 -12.80
CA GLU A 80 -6.02 -7.46 -12.65
C GLU A 80 -4.97 -8.58 -12.87
N ASP A 81 -3.94 -8.64 -12.01
CA ASP A 81 -2.98 -9.74 -12.00
C ASP A 81 -2.71 -10.22 -10.57
N ALA A 82 -2.20 -11.45 -10.43
CA ALA A 82 -2.05 -12.11 -9.15
C ALA A 82 -0.85 -11.62 -8.30
N THR A 83 0.03 -10.77 -8.82
CA THR A 83 1.31 -10.44 -8.19
C THR A 83 1.59 -8.94 -8.06
N SER A 84 1.48 -8.20 -9.15
CA SER A 84 1.84 -6.77 -9.18
C SER A 84 1.03 -5.91 -8.20
N PRO A 85 -0.28 -6.16 -8.00
CA PRO A 85 -1.09 -5.34 -7.10
C PRO A 85 -0.68 -5.46 -5.63
N ILE A 86 -0.05 -6.57 -5.23
CA ILE A 86 0.23 -6.84 -3.81
C ILE A 86 1.18 -5.81 -3.19
N PRO A 87 2.40 -5.56 -3.73
CA PRO A 87 3.29 -4.53 -3.19
C PRO A 87 2.79 -3.10 -3.45
N THR A 88 2.04 -2.86 -4.54
CA THR A 88 1.51 -1.53 -4.84
C THR A 88 0.33 -1.15 -3.94
N ALA A 89 -0.48 -2.12 -3.52
CA ALA A 89 -1.54 -1.93 -2.52
C ALA A 89 -1.00 -1.41 -1.18
N GLU A 90 0.29 -1.62 -0.89
CA GLU A 90 0.91 -1.10 0.33
C GLU A 90 0.93 0.44 0.35
N ALA A 91 1.17 1.10 -0.80
CA ALA A 91 1.13 2.56 -0.88
C ALA A 91 -0.28 3.09 -0.54
N PHE A 92 -1.33 2.53 -1.13
CA PHE A 92 -2.71 2.89 -0.80
C PHE A 92 -3.03 2.66 0.67
N TYR A 93 -2.62 1.53 1.20
CA TYR A 93 -2.86 1.18 2.59
C TYR A 93 -2.19 2.16 3.56
N GLN A 94 -0.91 2.46 3.37
CA GLN A 94 -0.18 3.38 4.24
C GLN A 94 -0.70 4.81 4.19
N LEU A 95 -1.19 5.25 3.02
CA LEU A 95 -1.85 6.54 2.83
C LEU A 95 -3.17 6.68 3.59
N GLY A 96 -3.85 5.58 3.93
CA GLY A 96 -5.20 5.58 4.47
C GLY A 96 -6.29 5.38 3.40
N MET A 97 -5.92 5.11 2.15
CA MET A 97 -6.84 4.72 1.07
C MET A 97 -7.24 3.23 1.22
N VAL A 98 -7.84 2.91 2.37
CA VAL A 98 -8.06 1.53 2.81
C VAL A 98 -8.95 0.74 1.84
N ASN A 99 -9.99 1.38 1.28
CA ASN A 99 -10.90 0.75 0.33
C ASN A 99 -10.22 0.44 -1.01
N VAL A 100 -9.35 1.35 -1.49
CA VAL A 100 -8.54 1.10 -2.70
C VAL A 100 -7.58 -0.05 -2.47
N ALA A 101 -6.87 -0.08 -1.34
CA ALA A 101 -5.99 -1.18 -0.98
C ALA A 101 -6.75 -2.52 -0.86
N GLN A 102 -7.97 -2.50 -0.31
CA GLN A 102 -8.84 -3.67 -0.21
C GLN A 102 -9.22 -4.21 -1.59
N ARG A 103 -9.72 -3.34 -2.48
CA ARG A 103 -10.08 -3.67 -3.85
C ARG A 103 -8.88 -4.26 -4.60
N THR A 104 -7.74 -3.56 -4.57
CA THR A 104 -6.51 -3.97 -5.26
C THR A 104 -6.08 -5.39 -4.87
N VAL A 105 -6.11 -5.70 -3.57
CA VAL A 105 -5.73 -7.03 -3.08
C VAL A 105 -6.81 -8.07 -3.33
N PHE A 106 -8.09 -7.68 -3.33
CA PHE A 106 -9.19 -8.59 -3.68
C PHE A 106 -9.08 -9.03 -5.15
N GLU A 107 -8.84 -8.09 -6.07
CA GLU A 107 -8.63 -8.40 -7.49
C GLU A 107 -7.39 -9.28 -7.70
N ALA A 108 -6.29 -9.03 -7.00
CA ALA A 108 -5.13 -9.91 -7.01
C ALA A 108 -5.46 -11.33 -6.54
N GLN A 109 -6.29 -11.47 -5.50
CA GLN A 109 -6.71 -12.77 -4.99
C GLN A 109 -7.59 -13.53 -6.01
N GLU A 110 -8.49 -12.83 -6.69
CA GLU A 110 -9.36 -13.43 -7.69
C GLU A 110 -8.61 -13.79 -8.99
N ALA A 111 -7.50 -13.11 -9.29
CA ALA A 111 -6.64 -13.42 -10.41
C ALA A 111 -5.76 -14.69 -10.20
N ILE A 112 -5.72 -15.26 -8.99
CA ILE A 112 -5.00 -16.51 -8.71
C ILE A 112 -5.78 -17.68 -9.30
N LEU A 113 -5.10 -18.46 -10.15
CA LEU A 113 -5.69 -19.61 -10.82
C LEU A 113 -6.07 -20.73 -9.82
N ASP A 114 -6.94 -21.64 -10.29
CA ASP A 114 -7.33 -22.88 -9.59
C ASP A 114 -7.97 -22.65 -8.20
N PHE A 115 -8.61 -21.49 -8.01
CA PHE A 115 -9.26 -21.12 -6.74
C PHE A 115 -8.34 -21.15 -5.51
N GLN A 116 -7.03 -21.10 -5.72
CA GLN A 116 -6.07 -21.07 -4.63
C GLN A 116 -6.16 -19.77 -3.84
N LYS A 117 -5.77 -19.81 -2.57
CA LYS A 117 -5.89 -18.67 -1.66
C LYS A 117 -4.50 -18.23 -1.18
N SER A 118 -4.21 -16.96 -1.39
CA SER A 118 -2.97 -16.33 -0.90
C SER A 118 -3.14 -15.90 0.56
N GLY A 119 -2.31 -16.46 1.44
CA GLY A 119 -2.27 -16.01 2.84
C GLY A 119 -1.91 -14.52 2.96
N ARG A 120 -1.06 -14.01 2.06
CA ARG A 120 -0.71 -12.59 2.01
C ARG A 120 -1.90 -11.70 1.65
N CYS A 121 -2.69 -12.08 0.64
CA CYS A 121 -3.91 -11.36 0.29
C CYS A 121 -4.93 -11.42 1.43
N TYR A 122 -5.15 -12.60 2.01
CA TYR A 122 -6.07 -12.78 3.14
C TYR A 122 -5.68 -11.94 4.35
N LYS A 123 -4.38 -11.81 4.65
CA LYS A 123 -3.91 -10.93 5.72
C LYS A 123 -4.33 -9.49 5.47
N ARG A 124 -4.08 -8.95 4.26
CA ARG A 124 -4.46 -7.57 3.93
C ARG A 124 -5.98 -7.38 3.92
N LEU A 125 -6.74 -8.33 3.40
CA LEU A 125 -8.20 -8.29 3.43
C LEU A 125 -8.75 -8.33 4.86
N ALA A 126 -8.13 -9.10 5.76
CA ALA A 126 -8.49 -9.07 7.17
C ALA A 126 -8.23 -7.70 7.81
N GLN A 127 -7.06 -7.10 7.55
CA GLN A 127 -6.67 -5.78 8.06
C GLN A 127 -7.61 -4.67 7.58
N THR A 128 -7.87 -4.61 6.27
CA THR A 128 -8.73 -3.57 5.70
C THR A 128 -10.17 -3.67 6.20
N ASN A 129 -10.71 -4.87 6.30
CA ASN A 129 -12.05 -5.10 6.87
C ASN A 129 -12.12 -4.77 8.38
N LEU A 130 -11.05 -5.04 9.15
CA LEU A 130 -10.95 -4.64 10.55
C LEU A 130 -10.97 -3.11 10.68
N ILE A 131 -10.16 -2.40 9.87
CA ILE A 131 -10.10 -0.95 9.87
C ILE A 131 -11.46 -0.34 9.49
N ASN A 132 -12.16 -0.93 8.53
CA ASN A 132 -13.49 -0.50 8.08
C ASN A 132 -14.63 -0.91 9.03
N GLY A 133 -14.34 -1.61 10.13
CA GLY A 133 -15.37 -2.08 11.07
C GLY A 133 -16.17 -3.28 10.57
N GLN A 134 -15.78 -3.89 9.45
CA GLN A 134 -16.41 -5.08 8.86
C GLN A 134 -15.97 -6.37 9.57
N TYR A 135 -16.23 -6.45 10.88
CA TYR A 135 -15.67 -7.50 11.75
C TYR A 135 -16.08 -8.92 11.37
N GLY A 136 -17.31 -9.09 10.85
CA GLY A 136 -17.78 -10.39 10.37
C GLY A 136 -16.97 -10.90 9.18
N VAL A 137 -16.59 -10.00 8.26
CA VAL A 137 -15.75 -10.33 7.10
C VAL A 137 -14.30 -10.54 7.52
N ALA A 138 -13.76 -9.66 8.36
CA ALA A 138 -12.40 -9.79 8.90
C ALA A 138 -12.22 -11.15 9.60
N ARG A 139 -13.21 -11.58 10.40
CA ARG A 139 -13.21 -12.88 11.09
C ARG A 139 -13.10 -14.05 10.13
N LYS A 140 -13.77 -14.02 8.97
CA LYS A 140 -13.68 -15.11 7.97
C LYS A 140 -12.24 -15.26 7.46
N TYR A 141 -11.58 -14.15 7.10
CA TYR A 141 -10.18 -14.18 6.67
C TYR A 141 -9.24 -14.64 7.79
N LEU A 142 -9.39 -14.10 8.99
CA LEU A 142 -8.58 -14.50 10.15
C LEU A 142 -8.75 -15.98 10.49
N SER A 143 -9.97 -16.51 10.46
CA SER A 143 -10.22 -17.94 10.72
C SER A 143 -9.61 -18.86 9.67
N ALA A 144 -9.53 -18.41 8.41
CA ALA A 144 -8.79 -19.13 7.37
C ALA A 144 -7.27 -19.10 7.64
N LEU A 145 -6.73 -17.95 8.04
CA LEU A 145 -5.31 -17.75 8.34
C LEU A 145 -4.85 -18.51 9.59
N GLN A 146 -5.73 -18.73 10.58
CA GLN A 146 -5.43 -19.58 11.73
C GLN A 146 -5.04 -21.02 11.34
N LYS A 147 -5.49 -21.49 10.18
CA LYS A 147 -5.18 -22.83 9.66
C LYS A 147 -3.86 -22.88 8.89
N THR A 148 -3.18 -21.74 8.72
CA THR A 148 -1.91 -21.64 7.98
C THR A 148 -0.72 -21.71 8.92
N LEU A 149 0.42 -22.16 8.42
CA LEU A 149 1.66 -22.24 9.20
C LEU A 149 2.22 -20.85 9.58
N PHE A 150 2.28 -19.95 8.61
CA PHE A 150 2.98 -18.67 8.76
C PHE A 150 2.12 -17.54 9.35
N TYR A 151 0.79 -17.59 9.19
CA TYR A 151 -0.09 -16.51 9.62
C TYR A 151 -0.91 -16.84 10.87
N ARG A 152 -0.82 -18.08 11.39
CA ARG A 152 -1.58 -18.52 12.58
C ARG A 152 -1.35 -17.62 13.80
N GLY A 153 -0.09 -17.31 14.12
CA GLY A 153 0.25 -16.46 15.25
C GLY A 153 -0.40 -15.10 15.14
N TRP A 154 -0.16 -14.41 14.03
CA TRP A 154 -0.73 -13.11 13.75
C TRP A 154 -2.28 -13.12 13.77
N ALA A 155 -2.91 -14.14 13.20
CA ALA A 155 -4.38 -14.25 13.20
C ALA A 155 -4.93 -14.42 14.62
N ASN A 156 -4.28 -15.21 15.46
CA ASN A 156 -4.67 -15.38 16.87
C ASN A 156 -4.53 -14.08 17.67
N GLU A 157 -3.49 -13.28 17.42
CA GLU A 157 -3.27 -11.99 18.07
C GLU A 157 -4.26 -10.92 17.58
N THR A 158 -4.72 -11.01 16.33
CA THR A 158 -5.63 -10.03 15.73
C THR A 158 -7.10 -10.30 16.04
N LEU A 159 -7.51 -11.56 16.18
CA LEU A 159 -8.91 -11.92 16.45
C LEU A 159 -9.54 -11.23 17.66
N PRO A 160 -8.84 -11.07 18.81
CA PRO A 160 -9.38 -10.35 19.98
C PRO A 160 -9.67 -8.88 19.75
N LEU A 161 -9.08 -8.27 18.70
CA LEU A 161 -9.32 -6.87 18.35
C LEU A 161 -10.70 -6.66 17.71
N LEU A 162 -11.30 -7.69 17.11
CA LEU A 162 -12.56 -7.56 16.38
C LEU A 162 -13.71 -7.12 17.28
N GLY A 163 -14.20 -5.89 17.06
CA GLY A 163 -15.26 -5.28 17.86
C GLY A 163 -14.78 -4.61 19.16
N ASN A 164 -13.48 -4.66 19.45
CA ASN A 164 -12.89 -3.92 20.56
C ASN A 164 -12.37 -2.57 20.08
N GLU A 165 -13.28 -1.57 20.02
CA GLU A 165 -12.98 -0.24 19.49
C GLU A 165 -11.82 0.44 20.22
N GLU A 166 -11.74 0.27 21.55
CA GLU A 166 -10.66 0.86 22.36
C GLU A 166 -9.30 0.24 22.03
N ALA A 167 -9.23 -1.08 21.91
CA ALA A 167 -7.99 -1.77 21.53
C ALA A 167 -7.56 -1.42 20.09
N ILE A 168 -8.52 -1.31 19.16
CA ILE A 168 -8.24 -0.89 17.78
C ILE A 168 -7.72 0.55 17.76
N ALA A 169 -8.36 1.47 18.48
CA ALA A 169 -7.94 2.87 18.53
C ALA A 169 -6.52 3.05 19.09
N ARG A 170 -6.12 2.20 20.04
CA ARG A 170 -4.77 2.20 20.63
C ARG A 170 -3.73 1.46 19.77
N HIS A 171 -4.18 0.64 18.81
CA HIS A 171 -3.26 -0.11 17.96
C HIS A 171 -2.49 0.84 17.05
N PRO A 172 -1.14 0.81 17.02
CA PRO A 172 -0.33 1.82 16.34
C PRO A 172 -0.60 1.87 14.82
N GLU A 173 -0.91 0.74 14.20
CA GLU A 173 -1.23 0.66 12.79
C GLU A 173 -2.73 0.91 12.53
N TYR A 174 -3.61 0.14 13.16
CA TYR A 174 -5.05 0.18 12.87
C TYR A 174 -5.71 1.46 13.37
N GLY A 175 -5.32 1.96 14.54
CA GLY A 175 -5.82 3.23 15.08
C GLY A 175 -5.45 4.40 14.19
N ARG A 176 -4.18 4.47 13.77
CA ARG A 176 -3.69 5.48 12.82
C ARG A 176 -4.46 5.43 11.51
N LEU A 177 -4.54 4.25 10.88
CA LEU A 177 -5.21 4.10 9.60
C LEU A 177 -6.70 4.40 9.66
N ARG A 178 -7.38 4.04 10.77
CA ARG A 178 -8.79 4.36 10.96
C ARG A 178 -9.05 5.87 11.05
N GLN A 179 -8.14 6.63 11.66
CA GLN A 179 -8.21 8.08 11.69
C GLN A 179 -7.94 8.73 10.33
N MET A 180 -7.08 8.11 9.51
CA MET A 180 -6.70 8.58 8.18
C MET A 180 -7.64 8.11 7.09
N ALA A 181 -8.37 6.99 7.32
CA ALA A 181 -9.18 6.37 6.30
C ALA A 181 -10.25 7.34 5.78
N TYR A 182 -10.30 7.44 4.47
CA TYR A 182 -11.32 8.16 3.75
C TYR A 182 -12.69 7.50 3.98
N LYS A 183 -13.68 8.28 4.37
CA LYS A 183 -14.99 7.77 4.79
C LYS A 183 -16.05 7.79 3.68
N ASP A 184 -15.80 8.54 2.61
CA ASP A 184 -16.73 8.64 1.50
C ASP A 184 -16.45 7.55 0.47
N ASP A 185 -17.46 6.73 0.17
CA ASP A 185 -17.39 5.69 -0.87
C ASP A 185 -17.55 6.24 -2.30
N SER A 186 -17.53 7.56 -2.47
CA SER A 186 -17.89 8.23 -3.73
C SER A 186 -16.81 8.20 -4.82
N TYR A 187 -15.61 7.71 -4.53
CA TYR A 187 -14.51 7.69 -5.49
C TYR A 187 -14.13 6.26 -5.89
N PHE A 188 -14.92 5.68 -6.79
CA PHE A 188 -14.55 4.47 -7.53
C PHE A 188 -13.90 4.86 -8.84
N SER A 189 -12.61 5.14 -8.81
CA SER A 189 -11.80 5.33 -10.01
C SER A 189 -10.69 4.29 -10.05
N ASP A 190 -10.35 3.82 -11.24
CA ASP A 190 -9.17 2.96 -11.45
C ASP A 190 -7.87 3.77 -11.35
N HIS A 191 -7.99 5.09 -11.38
CA HIS A 191 -6.89 6.05 -11.28
C HIS A 191 -7.07 6.95 -10.07
N VAL A 192 -5.99 7.20 -9.34
CA VAL A 192 -6.00 8.20 -8.27
C VAL A 192 -5.88 9.59 -8.86
N THR A 193 -6.80 10.46 -8.49
CA THR A 193 -6.82 11.87 -8.91
C THR A 193 -6.28 12.77 -7.79
N PRO A 194 -5.83 14.00 -8.13
CA PRO A 194 -5.39 14.95 -7.11
C PRO A 194 -6.52 15.32 -6.15
N GLU A 195 -7.79 15.37 -6.62
CA GLU A 195 -8.95 15.63 -5.77
C GLU A 195 -9.15 14.55 -4.71
N MET A 196 -8.87 13.28 -5.03
CA MET A 196 -8.89 12.17 -4.06
C MET A 196 -7.80 12.37 -2.98
N LEU A 197 -6.60 12.78 -3.37
CA LEU A 197 -5.50 13.07 -2.44
C LEU A 197 -5.77 14.31 -1.60
N GLU A 198 -6.36 15.36 -2.18
CA GLU A 198 -6.82 16.54 -1.45
C GLU A 198 -7.87 16.17 -0.40
N SER A 199 -8.89 15.42 -0.79
CA SER A 199 -9.95 14.94 0.11
C SER A 199 -9.38 14.09 1.25
N LEU A 200 -8.44 13.19 0.94
CA LEU A 200 -7.76 12.39 1.94
C LEU A 200 -6.97 13.26 2.94
N TYR A 201 -6.26 14.27 2.45
CA TYR A 201 -5.53 15.21 3.30
C TYR A 201 -6.48 16.04 4.17
N TYR A 202 -7.60 16.55 3.62
CA TYR A 202 -8.54 17.37 4.39
C TYR A 202 -9.40 16.53 5.35
N THR A 203 -9.53 15.22 5.16
CA THR A 203 -10.14 14.33 6.15
C THR A 203 -9.31 14.27 7.44
N ASN A 204 -7.98 14.28 7.31
CA ASN A 204 -7.06 14.37 8.44
C ASN A 204 -5.78 15.11 8.02
N THR A 205 -5.65 16.37 8.41
CA THR A 205 -4.51 17.23 8.05
C THR A 205 -3.18 16.79 8.67
N ASP A 206 -3.21 15.88 9.65
CA ASP A 206 -2.02 15.22 10.21
C ASP A 206 -1.51 14.08 9.32
N ASN A 207 -2.23 13.71 8.27
CA ASN A 207 -1.81 12.72 7.30
C ASN A 207 -0.67 13.26 6.42
N ARG A 208 0.57 13.15 6.95
CA ARG A 208 1.79 13.60 6.26
C ARG A 208 2.04 12.88 4.94
N LEU A 209 1.59 11.62 4.81
CA LEU A 209 1.73 10.88 3.56
C LEU A 209 0.83 11.47 2.47
N ALA A 210 -0.45 11.72 2.77
CA ALA A 210 -1.35 12.35 1.82
C ALA A 210 -0.83 13.72 1.36
N TYR A 211 -0.28 14.52 2.28
CA TYR A 211 0.37 15.77 1.97
C TYR A 211 1.55 15.62 0.99
N GLN A 212 2.48 14.71 1.29
CA GLN A 212 3.64 14.48 0.43
C GLN A 212 3.22 13.95 -0.95
N TYR A 213 2.28 13.01 -1.01
CA TYR A 213 1.82 12.42 -2.25
C TYR A 213 1.06 13.42 -3.12
N LEU A 214 0.25 14.30 -2.54
CA LEU A 214 -0.44 15.35 -3.28
C LEU A 214 0.56 16.34 -3.92
N LEU A 215 1.54 16.80 -3.16
CA LEU A 215 2.57 17.69 -3.71
C LEU A 215 3.44 16.99 -4.75
N ALA A 216 3.83 15.72 -4.51
CA ALA A 216 4.56 14.91 -5.49
C ALA A 216 3.74 14.71 -6.77
N TYR A 217 2.42 14.54 -6.67
CA TYR A 217 1.52 14.47 -7.82
C TYR A 217 1.61 15.74 -8.67
N TYR A 218 1.49 16.93 -8.05
CA TYR A 218 1.62 18.21 -8.77
C TYR A 218 3.01 18.41 -9.36
N MET A 219 4.06 17.97 -8.66
CA MET A 219 5.44 18.06 -9.18
C MET A 219 5.63 17.17 -10.42
N LEU A 220 5.08 15.94 -10.40
CA LEU A 220 5.18 14.99 -11.52
C LEU A 220 4.35 15.41 -12.74
N THR A 221 3.22 16.08 -12.53
CA THR A 221 2.38 16.61 -13.62
C THR A 221 2.82 17.98 -14.13
N GLY A 222 3.72 18.65 -13.41
CA GLY A 222 4.13 20.04 -13.70
C GLY A 222 3.04 21.07 -13.39
N ASP A 223 2.02 20.71 -12.59
CA ASP A 223 0.92 21.60 -12.21
C ASP A 223 1.35 22.60 -11.11
N ARG A 224 2.10 23.60 -11.52
CA ARG A 224 2.63 24.62 -10.63
C ARG A 224 1.53 25.50 -10.01
N GLU A 225 0.43 25.67 -10.71
CA GLU A 225 -0.67 26.50 -10.23
C GLU A 225 -1.34 25.85 -9.01
N ARG A 226 -1.77 24.58 -9.13
CA ARG A 226 -2.36 23.85 -8.02
C ARG A 226 -1.37 23.65 -6.87
N TYR A 227 -0.10 23.37 -7.18
CA TYR A 227 0.96 23.30 -6.16
C TYR A 227 1.00 24.58 -5.31
N ASN A 228 1.08 25.74 -5.95
CA ASN A 228 1.16 27.05 -5.27
C ASN A 228 -0.12 27.38 -4.52
N GLN A 229 -1.29 27.11 -5.09
CA GLN A 229 -2.59 27.29 -4.44
C GLN A 229 -2.69 26.44 -3.16
N PHE A 230 -2.30 25.17 -3.23
CA PHE A 230 -2.31 24.29 -2.07
C PHE A 230 -1.34 24.78 -0.97
N MET A 231 -0.12 25.16 -1.34
CA MET A 231 0.87 25.70 -0.41
C MET A 231 0.42 27.03 0.24
N SER A 232 -0.31 27.88 -0.48
CA SER A 232 -0.82 29.14 0.06
C SER A 232 -1.95 28.97 1.09
N ARG A 233 -2.77 27.93 0.95
CA ARG A 233 -3.86 27.62 1.89
C ARG A 233 -3.36 27.09 3.24
N LYS A 234 -2.12 26.64 3.31
CA LYS A 234 -1.51 26.09 4.52
C LYS A 234 -0.86 27.16 5.43
N ARG A 235 -0.73 28.38 4.92
CA ARG A 235 -0.24 29.54 5.71
C ARG A 235 -1.38 30.19 6.48
#